data_934daa8c748793386dd1e3fbd165e319
#
_entry.id   934daa8c748793386dd1e3fbd165e319
#
_cell.length_a   1.000
_cell.length_b   1.000
_cell.length_c   1.000
_cell.angle_alpha   90.00
_cell.angle_beta   90.00
_cell.angle_gamma   90.00
#
_symmetry.space_group_name_H-M   'P 1'
#
loop_
_entity.id
_entity.type
_entity.pdbx_description
1 polymer ?
#
loop_
_entity_poly.entity_id
_entity_poly.type
_entity_poly.pdbx_seq_one_letter_code
_entity_poly.pdbx_strand_id
1 'polypeptide(L)'
;MAERALIPVPKTYAELLRSVKAALFEGQRAADLAWVRSFHETGRLIHCHVLLKKDRADYGAQVISQLARDTGTDHRRLYECRQFYRSFPNFRLTGKLGWTRGLLLSSVLDDDARATLVTEVLKDDLPSDELKARVGLLVATNELHG
;
A
#
# COMPACT_ATOMS: atom_id res chain seq x y z
N MET A 1 -22.67 -14.80 15.73
CA MET A 1 -22.36 -13.54 15.08
C MET A 1 -22.62 -12.38 16.03
N ALA A 2 -21.62 -11.57 16.27
CA ALA A 2 -21.85 -10.35 17.03
C ALA A 2 -22.68 -9.39 16.16
N GLU A 3 -23.91 -9.17 16.55
CA GLU A 3 -24.72 -8.17 15.87
C GLU A 3 -24.18 -6.78 16.20
N ARG A 4 -23.84 -6.01 15.15
CA ARG A 4 -23.56 -4.60 15.34
C ARG A 4 -24.79 -3.91 15.89
N ALA A 5 -24.60 -3.14 16.97
CA ALA A 5 -25.69 -2.30 17.46
C ALA A 5 -26.12 -1.37 16.32
N LEU A 6 -27.39 -1.44 15.95
CA LEU A 6 -27.94 -0.58 14.91
C LEU A 6 -27.97 0.87 15.39
N ILE A 7 -27.45 1.78 14.57
CA ILE A 7 -27.54 3.21 14.82
C ILE A 7 -29.02 3.61 14.74
N PRO A 8 -29.54 4.41 15.69
CA PRO A 8 -30.92 4.91 15.59
C PRO A 8 -31.16 5.61 14.26
N VAL A 9 -32.33 5.43 13.68
CA VAL A 9 -32.68 6.04 12.39
C VAL A 9 -32.66 7.56 12.54
N PRO A 10 -31.87 8.28 11.72
CA PRO A 10 -31.84 9.74 11.78
C PRO A 10 -33.19 10.34 11.42
N LYS A 11 -33.58 11.39 12.14
CA LYS A 11 -34.85 12.05 11.93
C LYS A 11 -34.77 13.25 11.00
N THR A 12 -33.60 13.90 10.92
CA THR A 12 -33.40 15.04 10.04
C THR A 12 -32.49 14.66 8.89
N TYR A 13 -32.56 15.42 7.79
CA TYR A 13 -31.68 15.21 6.64
C TYR A 13 -30.21 15.42 7.03
N ALA A 14 -29.91 16.40 7.86
CA ALA A 14 -28.54 16.66 8.30
C ALA A 14 -27.95 15.45 9.06
N GLU A 15 -28.74 14.84 9.93
CA GLU A 15 -28.35 13.63 10.66
C GLU A 15 -28.18 12.46 9.70
N LEU A 16 -29.10 12.30 8.75
CA LEU A 16 -29.03 11.26 7.73
C LEU A 16 -27.73 11.40 6.91
N LEU A 17 -27.44 12.60 6.45
CA LEU A 17 -26.26 12.89 5.66
C LEU A 17 -24.99 12.50 6.40
N ARG A 18 -24.87 12.89 7.67
CA ARG A 18 -23.70 12.52 8.50
C ARG A 18 -23.58 11.03 8.68
N SER A 19 -24.69 10.34 8.96
CA SER A 19 -24.69 8.89 9.15
C SER A 19 -24.31 8.14 7.89
N VAL A 20 -24.81 8.57 6.74
CA VAL A 20 -24.48 7.95 5.44
C VAL A 20 -23.02 8.18 5.08
N LYS A 21 -22.51 9.39 5.25
CA LYS A 21 -21.09 9.67 5.01
C LYS A 21 -20.18 8.80 5.89
N ALA A 22 -20.51 8.67 7.17
CA ALA A 22 -19.74 7.84 8.10
C ALA A 22 -19.77 6.37 7.68
N ALA A 23 -20.93 5.84 7.30
CA ALA A 23 -21.07 4.46 6.86
C ALA A 23 -20.26 4.17 5.59
N LEU A 24 -20.33 5.08 4.61
CA LEU A 24 -19.59 4.95 3.35
C LEU A 24 -18.08 5.03 3.58
N PHE A 25 -17.64 5.98 4.41
CA PHE A 25 -16.23 6.14 4.75
C PHE A 25 -15.68 4.89 5.46
N GLU A 26 -16.42 4.35 6.41
CA GLU A 26 -16.01 3.14 7.14
C GLU A 26 -15.89 1.93 6.19
N GLY A 27 -16.86 1.76 5.30
CA GLY A 27 -16.84 0.68 4.32
C GLY A 27 -15.65 0.78 3.38
N GLN A 28 -15.37 1.95 2.86
CA GLN A 28 -14.23 2.18 1.97
C GLN A 28 -12.91 1.96 2.70
N ARG A 29 -12.79 2.45 3.93
CA ARG A 29 -11.60 2.26 4.74
C ARG A 29 -11.33 0.78 5.02
N ALA A 30 -12.36 0.01 5.32
CA ALA A 30 -12.24 -1.43 5.54
C ALA A 30 -11.78 -2.16 4.27
N ALA A 31 -12.33 -1.78 3.12
CA ALA A 31 -11.94 -2.35 1.83
C ALA A 31 -10.48 -2.02 1.50
N ASP A 32 -10.07 -0.77 1.70
CA ASP A 32 -8.68 -0.33 1.46
C ASP A 32 -7.71 -1.09 2.35
N LEU A 33 -8.05 -1.27 3.62
CA LEU A 33 -7.21 -2.03 4.55
C LEU A 33 -7.08 -3.49 4.14
N ALA A 34 -8.18 -4.10 3.69
CA ALA A 34 -8.15 -5.48 3.20
C ALA A 34 -7.22 -5.63 1.98
N TRP A 35 -7.26 -4.67 1.05
CA TRP A 35 -6.36 -4.66 -0.11
C TRP A 35 -4.90 -4.50 0.30
N VAL A 36 -4.60 -3.56 1.20
CA VAL A 36 -3.24 -3.35 1.70
C VAL A 36 -2.71 -4.63 2.36
N ARG A 37 -3.52 -5.27 3.18
CA ARG A 37 -3.16 -6.52 3.84
C ARG A 37 -2.88 -7.64 2.84
N SER A 38 -3.72 -7.77 1.83
CA SER A 38 -3.56 -8.76 0.77
C SER A 38 -2.27 -8.55 -0.03
N PHE A 39 -2.00 -7.32 -0.43
CA PHE A 39 -0.81 -6.99 -1.21
C PHE A 39 0.47 -7.11 -0.38
N HIS A 40 0.44 -6.71 0.87
CA HIS A 40 1.58 -6.85 1.78
C HIS A 40 1.93 -8.33 1.99
N GLU A 41 0.93 -9.17 2.23
CA GLU A 41 1.13 -10.60 2.41
C GLU A 41 1.63 -11.28 1.13
N THR A 42 1.07 -10.90 -0.01
CA THR A 42 1.55 -11.38 -1.32
C THR A 42 3.03 -11.04 -1.50
N GLY A 43 3.41 -9.81 -1.19
CA GLY A 43 4.80 -9.38 -1.27
C GLY A 43 5.71 -10.14 -0.32
N ARG A 44 5.24 -10.39 0.90
CA ARG A 44 6.00 -11.17 1.89
C ARG A 44 6.26 -12.59 1.39
N LEU A 45 5.23 -13.24 0.90
CA LEU A 45 5.34 -14.63 0.41
C LEU A 45 6.32 -14.73 -0.76
N ILE A 46 6.20 -13.83 -1.73
CA ILE A 46 7.10 -13.80 -2.89
C ILE A 46 8.53 -13.54 -2.45
N HIS A 47 8.73 -12.50 -1.65
CA HIS A 47 10.06 -12.08 -1.22
C HIS A 47 10.77 -13.19 -0.42
N CYS A 48 10.09 -13.76 0.57
CA CYS A 48 10.67 -14.81 1.40
C CYS A 48 10.97 -16.07 0.58
N HIS A 49 10.08 -16.43 -0.35
CA HIS A 49 10.33 -17.58 -1.22
C HIS A 49 11.56 -17.37 -2.11
N VAL A 50 11.69 -16.19 -2.72
CA VAL A 50 12.84 -15.86 -3.57
C VAL A 50 14.14 -15.90 -2.77
N LEU A 51 14.13 -15.45 -1.52
CA LEU A 51 15.32 -15.50 -0.67
C LEU A 51 15.80 -16.93 -0.41
N LEU A 52 14.89 -17.91 -0.36
CA LEU A 52 15.27 -19.31 -0.22
C LEU A 52 16.05 -19.83 -1.44
N LYS A 53 15.92 -19.17 -2.59
CA LYS A 53 16.54 -19.55 -3.87
C LYS A 53 17.58 -18.53 -4.32
N LYS A 54 18.23 -17.86 -3.38
CA LYS A 54 19.17 -16.76 -3.65
C LYS A 54 20.35 -17.13 -4.54
N ASP A 55 20.70 -18.42 -4.61
CA ASP A 55 21.82 -18.91 -5.41
C ASP A 55 21.47 -19.06 -6.89
N ARG A 56 20.21 -18.87 -7.26
CA ARG A 56 19.75 -18.97 -8.65
C ARG A 56 19.55 -17.56 -9.23
N ALA A 57 20.40 -17.22 -10.19
CA ALA A 57 20.22 -15.98 -10.94
C ALA A 57 18.85 -15.98 -11.64
N ASP A 58 18.18 -14.82 -11.63
CA ASP A 58 16.90 -14.59 -12.31
C ASP A 58 15.71 -15.41 -11.79
N TYR A 59 15.88 -16.16 -10.71
CA TYR A 59 14.79 -16.96 -10.17
C TYR A 59 13.58 -16.10 -9.77
N GLY A 60 13.83 -14.93 -9.19
CA GLY A 60 12.75 -14.01 -8.80
C GLY A 60 11.89 -13.57 -9.98
N ALA A 61 12.54 -13.23 -11.11
CA ALA A 61 11.82 -12.83 -12.31
C ALA A 61 11.02 -14.00 -12.90
N GLN A 62 11.58 -15.20 -12.89
CA GLN A 62 10.90 -16.41 -13.39
C GLN A 62 9.68 -16.75 -12.55
N VAL A 63 9.79 -16.69 -11.22
CA VAL A 63 8.70 -16.98 -10.29
C VAL A 63 7.56 -15.97 -10.47
N ILE A 64 7.87 -14.68 -10.57
CA ILE A 64 6.86 -13.65 -10.75
C ILE A 64 6.14 -13.84 -12.08
N SER A 65 6.85 -14.13 -13.15
CA SER A 65 6.25 -14.42 -14.47
C SER A 65 5.31 -15.62 -14.41
N GLN A 66 5.72 -16.68 -13.72
CA GLN A 66 4.89 -17.88 -13.56
C GLN A 66 3.65 -17.59 -12.71
N LEU A 67 3.82 -16.89 -11.60
CA LEU A 67 2.69 -16.49 -10.74
C LEU A 67 1.69 -15.62 -11.50
N ALA A 68 2.17 -14.69 -12.32
CA ALA A 68 1.29 -13.85 -13.13
C ALA A 68 0.41 -14.68 -14.06
N ARG A 69 0.99 -15.68 -14.71
CA ARG A 69 0.24 -16.60 -15.58
C ARG A 69 -0.75 -17.47 -14.81
N ASP A 70 -0.32 -18.02 -13.69
CA ASP A 70 -1.10 -19.00 -12.94
C ASP A 70 -2.23 -18.35 -12.14
N THR A 71 -2.05 -17.09 -11.68
CA THR A 71 -3.06 -16.38 -10.90
C THR A 71 -3.92 -15.44 -11.73
N GLY A 72 -3.49 -15.11 -12.93
CA GLY A 72 -4.15 -14.07 -13.73
C GLY A 72 -3.90 -12.66 -13.23
N THR A 73 -2.98 -12.49 -12.29
CA THR A 73 -2.63 -11.18 -11.74
C THR A 73 -1.56 -10.53 -12.61
N ASP A 74 -1.68 -9.22 -12.81
CA ASP A 74 -0.71 -8.46 -13.60
C ASP A 74 0.69 -8.62 -12.99
N HIS A 75 1.65 -8.89 -13.86
CA HIS A 75 3.07 -9.02 -13.54
C HIS A 75 3.60 -7.81 -12.75
N ARG A 76 3.25 -6.61 -13.20
CA ARG A 76 3.64 -5.37 -12.54
C ARG A 76 3.11 -5.28 -11.12
N ARG A 77 1.86 -5.72 -10.91
CA ARG A 77 1.24 -5.73 -9.56
C ARG A 77 2.02 -6.61 -8.60
N LEU A 78 2.49 -7.77 -9.06
CA LEU A 78 3.28 -8.69 -8.23
C LEU A 78 4.63 -8.07 -7.84
N TYR A 79 5.30 -7.38 -8.76
CA TYR A 79 6.52 -6.64 -8.44
C TYR A 79 6.26 -5.52 -7.44
N GLU A 80 5.17 -4.80 -7.60
CA GLU A 80 4.77 -3.73 -6.69
C GLU A 80 4.50 -4.27 -5.27
N CYS A 81 3.84 -5.42 -5.16
CA CYS A 81 3.60 -6.08 -3.87
C CYS A 81 4.91 -6.45 -3.19
N ARG A 82 5.84 -7.04 -3.92
CA ARG A 82 7.14 -7.40 -3.39
C ARG A 82 7.92 -6.17 -2.91
N GLN A 83 7.96 -5.13 -3.72
CA GLN A 83 8.64 -3.88 -3.37
C GLN A 83 8.00 -3.22 -2.16
N PHE A 84 6.69 -3.24 -2.08
CA PHE A 84 5.93 -2.71 -0.95
C PHE A 84 6.34 -3.42 0.36
N TYR A 85 6.39 -4.75 0.35
CA TYR A 85 6.83 -5.50 1.53
C TYR A 85 8.29 -5.20 1.87
N ARG A 86 9.17 -5.14 0.89
CA ARG A 86 10.60 -4.85 1.13
C ARG A 86 10.81 -3.47 1.74
N SER A 87 10.02 -2.49 1.32
CA SER A 87 10.09 -1.13 1.84
C SER A 87 9.43 -1.00 3.21
N PHE A 88 8.38 -1.76 3.47
CA PHE A 88 7.60 -1.68 4.70
C PHE A 88 7.30 -3.07 5.25
N PRO A 89 8.29 -3.74 5.87
CA PRO A 89 8.05 -5.07 6.45
C PRO A 89 7.03 -5.05 7.59
N ASN A 90 6.89 -3.91 8.27
CA ASN A 90 5.95 -3.76 9.38
C ASN A 90 4.56 -3.38 8.87
N PHE A 91 3.61 -4.31 9.01
CA PHE A 91 2.24 -4.10 8.54
C PHE A 91 1.52 -2.94 9.23
N ARG A 92 1.83 -2.65 10.51
CA ARG A 92 1.20 -1.53 11.24
C ARG A 92 1.34 -0.20 10.50
N LEU A 93 2.53 0.05 9.98
CA LEU A 93 2.83 1.28 9.26
C LEU A 93 2.04 1.33 7.95
N THR A 94 2.01 0.22 7.22
CA THR A 94 1.32 0.14 5.93
C THR A 94 -0.19 0.36 6.07
N GLY A 95 -0.78 -0.11 7.17
CA GLY A 95 -2.20 0.11 7.45
C GLY A 95 -2.56 1.59 7.62
N LYS A 96 -1.64 2.40 8.14
CA LYS A 96 -1.84 3.84 8.30
C LYS A 96 -1.65 4.61 6.99
N LEU A 97 -0.74 4.16 6.15
CA LEU A 97 -0.43 4.81 4.88
C LEU A 97 -1.48 4.54 3.79
N GLY A 98 -2.01 3.34 3.75
CA GLY A 98 -2.86 2.87 2.66
C GLY A 98 -2.05 2.42 1.46
N TRP A 99 -2.72 1.80 0.48
CA TRP A 99 -2.02 1.22 -0.67
C TRP A 99 -1.37 2.28 -1.58
N THR A 100 -2.12 3.30 -1.96
CA THR A 100 -1.62 4.30 -2.92
C THR A 100 -0.41 5.04 -2.39
N ARG A 101 -0.50 5.56 -1.16
CA ARG A 101 0.63 6.27 -0.55
C ARG A 101 1.80 5.33 -0.26
N GLY A 102 1.51 4.11 0.22
CA GLY A 102 2.54 3.11 0.46
C GLY A 102 3.30 2.73 -0.81
N LEU A 103 2.59 2.56 -1.91
CA LEU A 103 3.21 2.25 -3.20
C LEU A 103 4.09 3.40 -3.70
N LEU A 104 3.59 4.64 -3.59
CA LEU A 104 4.38 5.82 -3.96
C LEU A 104 5.68 5.90 -3.14
N LEU A 105 5.59 5.68 -1.84
CA LEU A 105 6.76 5.71 -0.96
C LEU A 105 7.72 4.56 -1.26
N SER A 106 7.22 3.42 -1.70
CA SER A 106 8.07 2.27 -2.08
C SER A 106 8.95 2.55 -3.29
N SER A 107 8.61 3.52 -4.12
CA SER A 107 9.43 3.92 -5.25
C SER A 107 10.65 4.75 -4.84
N VAL A 108 10.68 5.25 -3.60
CA VAL A 108 11.84 5.96 -3.04
C VAL A 108 12.79 4.91 -2.47
N LEU A 109 13.90 4.67 -3.16
CA LEU A 109 14.81 3.57 -2.82
C LEU A 109 15.75 3.92 -1.66
N ASP A 110 16.02 5.21 -1.44
CA ASP A 110 16.83 5.67 -0.31
C ASP A 110 16.02 5.53 0.99
N ASP A 111 16.52 4.73 1.93
CA ASP A 111 15.83 4.44 3.18
C ASP A 111 15.60 5.70 4.03
N ASP A 112 16.58 6.59 4.09
CA ASP A 112 16.48 7.82 4.89
C ASP A 112 15.47 8.80 4.27
N ALA A 113 15.52 8.98 2.96
CA ALA A 113 14.57 9.83 2.25
C ALA A 113 13.13 9.30 2.39
N ARG A 114 12.95 7.98 2.28
CA ARG A 114 11.66 7.35 2.46
C ARG A 114 11.14 7.55 3.89
N ALA A 115 11.98 7.34 4.89
CA ALA A 115 11.61 7.53 6.30
C ALA A 115 11.18 8.97 6.58
N THR A 116 11.88 9.95 6.01
CA THR A 116 11.54 11.36 6.15
C THR A 116 10.16 11.65 5.55
N LEU A 117 9.89 11.15 4.34
CA LEU A 117 8.59 11.31 3.69
C LEU A 117 7.46 10.62 4.47
N VAL A 118 7.71 9.44 5.01
CA VAL A 118 6.73 8.73 5.85
C VAL A 118 6.34 9.60 7.05
N THR A 119 7.32 10.20 7.70
CA THR A 119 7.08 11.09 8.85
C THR A 119 6.19 12.27 8.44
N GLU A 120 6.50 12.90 7.31
CA GLU A 120 5.71 14.02 6.78
C GLU A 120 4.28 13.61 6.43
N VAL A 121 4.12 12.46 5.79
CA VAL A 121 2.79 11.93 5.42
C VAL A 121 1.93 11.70 6.65
N LEU A 122 2.50 11.08 7.68
CA LEU A 122 1.75 10.78 8.91
C LEU A 122 1.45 12.01 9.74
N LYS A 123 2.37 12.98 9.76
CA LYS A 123 2.21 14.21 10.53
C LYS A 123 1.19 15.16 9.88
N ASP A 124 1.29 15.37 8.59
CA ASP A 124 0.51 16.37 7.87
C ASP A 124 -0.64 15.76 7.07
N ASP A 125 -0.81 14.44 7.13
CA ASP A 125 -1.81 13.70 6.36
C ASP A 125 -1.79 14.10 4.88
N LEU A 126 -0.60 14.02 4.26
CA LEU A 126 -0.40 14.44 2.88
C LEU A 126 -1.28 13.62 1.93
N PRO A 127 -2.06 14.28 1.08
CA PRO A 127 -2.82 13.56 0.06
C PRO A 127 -1.90 12.93 -0.99
N SER A 128 -2.42 11.90 -1.66
CA SER A 128 -1.64 11.14 -2.64
C SER A 128 -1.07 12.01 -3.76
N ASP A 129 -1.82 13.01 -4.21
CA ASP A 129 -1.38 13.90 -5.30
C ASP A 129 -0.15 14.71 -4.90
N GLU A 130 -0.15 15.26 -3.70
CA GLU A 130 0.98 16.03 -3.19
C GLU A 130 2.19 15.14 -2.94
N LEU A 131 1.96 13.95 -2.37
CA LEU A 131 3.01 12.97 -2.16
C LEU A 131 3.62 12.53 -3.49
N LYS A 132 2.80 12.30 -4.51
CA LYS A 132 3.27 11.93 -5.85
C LYS A 132 4.22 12.97 -6.42
N ALA A 133 3.89 14.25 -6.26
CA ALA A 133 4.74 15.33 -6.72
C ALA A 133 6.09 15.34 -5.99
N ARG A 134 6.11 15.17 -4.68
CA ARG A 134 7.34 15.12 -3.88
C ARG A 134 8.21 13.92 -4.24
N VAL A 135 7.60 12.74 -4.42
CA VAL A 135 8.32 11.54 -4.85
C VAL A 135 8.91 11.73 -6.23
N GLY A 136 8.17 12.33 -7.16
CA GLY A 136 8.66 12.63 -8.50
C GLY A 136 9.90 13.50 -8.50
N LEU A 137 9.96 14.51 -7.63
CA LEU A 137 11.14 15.38 -7.50
C LEU A 137 12.35 14.61 -6.97
N LEU A 138 12.16 13.73 -6.00
CA LEU A 138 13.26 12.92 -5.45
C LEU A 138 13.82 11.94 -6.47
N VAL A 139 12.94 11.27 -7.21
CA VAL A 139 13.34 10.31 -8.25
C VAL A 139 14.10 11.03 -9.36
N ALA A 140 13.61 12.19 -9.83
CA ALA A 140 14.27 12.98 -10.85
C ALA A 140 15.64 13.46 -10.39
N THR A 141 15.78 13.90 -9.12
CA THR A 141 17.05 14.31 -8.54
C THR A 141 18.06 13.16 -8.52
N ASN A 142 17.62 11.97 -8.12
CA ASN A 142 18.49 10.79 -8.11
C ASN A 142 18.95 10.39 -9.52
N GLU A 143 18.08 10.50 -10.51
CA GLU A 143 18.45 10.24 -11.91
C GLU A 143 19.49 11.21 -12.42
N LEU A 144 19.41 12.47 -12.01
CA LEU A 144 20.40 13.50 -12.42
C LEU A 144 21.75 13.31 -11.76
N HIS A 145 21.80 12.70 -10.58
CA HIS A 145 23.03 12.51 -9.81
C HIS A 145 23.57 11.07 -9.85
N GLY A 146 22.80 10.18 -10.47
CA GLY A 146 23.16 8.76 -10.58
C GLY A 146 24.11 8.44 -11.76
#